data_d91e78f22720eb54e223f54475674651
#
_entry.id   d91e78f22720eb54e223f54475674651
#
_cell.length_a   1.000
_cell.length_b   1.000
_cell.length_c   1.000
_cell.angle_alpha   90.00
_cell.angle_beta   90.00
_cell.angle_gamma   90.00
#
_symmetry.space_group_name_H-M   'P 1'
#
loop_
_entity.id
_entity.type
_entity.pdbx_description
1 polymer ?
#
loop_
_entity_poly.entity_id
_entity_poly.type
_entity_poly.pdbx_seq_one_letter_code
_entity_poly.pdbx_strand_id
1 'polypeptide(L)'
;MHKEIHEQVDTIANTMRGRIRPDAVLLHGLSEYWDEIEASNRIYITACGTSWHAGLIGKLLIEKFSNTPVFVEYASEFRYNHTLIDSQTVVIAISQSGETADTLAAVQKANDYGAVTMGICNVPGSSVGRETDCGIYTRCGHEVGVASTKAFTAQISILYFCLLYTSDAADE
;
A
#
# COMPACT_ATOMS: atom_id res chain seq x y z
N MET A 1 4.57 20.96 -8.25
CA MET A 1 3.17 20.93 -7.75
C MET A 1 2.12 21.28 -8.83
N HIS A 2 2.04 22.50 -9.42
CA HIS A 2 0.98 22.82 -10.41
C HIS A 2 0.94 21.83 -11.58
N LYS A 3 2.07 21.54 -12.20
CA LYS A 3 2.19 20.51 -13.24
C LYS A 3 1.72 19.15 -12.75
N GLU A 4 2.16 18.72 -11.58
CA GLU A 4 1.85 17.42 -10.98
C GLU A 4 0.35 17.23 -10.68
N ILE A 5 -0.36 18.33 -10.33
CA ILE A 5 -1.82 18.31 -10.17
C ILE A 5 -2.51 17.95 -11.50
N HIS A 6 -2.04 18.50 -12.62
CA HIS A 6 -2.61 18.22 -13.94
C HIS A 6 -2.17 16.88 -14.52
N GLU A 7 -1.06 16.31 -14.04
CA GLU A 7 -0.58 14.97 -14.44
C GLU A 7 -1.39 13.82 -13.81
N GLN A 8 -2.31 14.09 -12.89
CA GLN A 8 -3.04 13.03 -12.16
C GLN A 8 -3.83 12.11 -13.09
N VAL A 9 -4.42 12.62 -14.16
CA VAL A 9 -5.19 11.82 -15.13
C VAL A 9 -4.28 10.76 -15.78
N ASP A 10 -3.13 11.19 -16.28
CA ASP A 10 -2.15 10.30 -16.91
C ASP A 10 -1.54 9.33 -15.89
N THR A 11 -1.31 9.81 -14.68
CA THR A 11 -0.77 9.01 -13.57
C THR A 11 -1.71 7.88 -13.17
N ILE A 12 -3.00 8.17 -13.02
CA ILE A 12 -4.01 7.14 -12.72
C ILE A 12 -4.07 6.13 -13.87
N ALA A 13 -4.11 6.59 -15.12
CA ALA A 13 -4.10 5.71 -16.29
C ALA A 13 -2.85 4.79 -16.31
N ASN A 14 -1.68 5.32 -15.97
CA ASN A 14 -0.45 4.54 -15.88
C ASN A 14 -0.48 3.53 -14.72
N THR A 15 -1.04 3.93 -13.58
CA THR A 15 -1.24 3.05 -12.42
C THR A 15 -2.18 1.89 -12.76
N MET A 16 -3.21 2.13 -13.56
CA MET A 16 -4.18 1.12 -14.00
C MET A 16 -3.63 0.20 -15.09
N ARG A 17 -2.67 0.68 -15.89
CA ARG A 17 -2.21 -0.01 -17.10
C ARG A 17 -1.68 -1.42 -16.83
N GLY A 18 -2.29 -2.42 -17.49
CA GLY A 18 -1.95 -3.83 -17.35
C GLY A 18 -2.42 -4.49 -16.06
N ARG A 19 -3.21 -3.77 -15.24
CA ARG A 19 -3.78 -4.29 -13.99
C ARG A 19 -5.29 -4.51 -14.08
N ILE A 20 -5.97 -3.79 -14.96
CA ILE A 20 -7.41 -3.94 -15.15
C ILE A 20 -7.67 -4.69 -16.45
N ARG A 21 -8.44 -5.76 -16.36
CA ARG A 21 -9.05 -6.50 -17.46
C ARG A 21 -10.57 -6.36 -17.39
N PRO A 22 -11.31 -6.75 -18.42
CA PRO A 22 -12.78 -6.68 -18.40
C PRO A 22 -13.43 -7.45 -17.27
N ASP A 23 -12.78 -8.51 -16.80
CA ASP A 23 -13.27 -9.52 -15.87
C ASP A 23 -12.42 -9.67 -14.60
N ALA A 24 -11.28 -8.99 -14.49
CA ALA A 24 -10.37 -9.17 -13.36
C ALA A 24 -9.43 -8.00 -13.11
N VAL A 25 -8.94 -7.91 -11.88
CA VAL A 25 -7.80 -7.05 -11.49
C VAL A 25 -6.56 -7.91 -11.29
N LEU A 26 -5.43 -7.53 -11.88
CA LEU A 26 -4.17 -8.27 -11.82
C LEU A 26 -3.15 -7.53 -10.96
N LEU A 27 -2.80 -8.09 -9.82
CA LEU A 27 -1.80 -7.59 -8.89
C LEU A 27 -0.68 -8.61 -8.66
N HIS A 28 0.05 -8.96 -9.73
CA HIS A 28 1.09 -9.99 -9.71
C HIS A 28 2.13 -9.85 -8.59
N GLY A 29 2.36 -8.64 -8.08
CA GLY A 29 3.26 -8.44 -6.95
C GLY A 29 2.73 -8.94 -5.61
N LEU A 30 1.48 -9.40 -5.54
CA LEU A 30 0.84 -9.95 -4.35
C LEU A 30 0.56 -11.44 -4.44
N SER A 31 0.67 -12.05 -5.63
CA SER A 31 0.17 -13.40 -5.90
C SER A 31 0.77 -14.49 -5.02
N GLU A 32 2.05 -14.36 -4.61
CA GLU A 32 2.72 -15.35 -3.76
C GLU A 32 2.28 -15.28 -2.30
N TYR A 33 1.73 -14.16 -1.84
CA TYR A 33 1.32 -13.90 -0.46
C TYR A 33 -0.19 -13.67 -0.34
N TRP A 34 -0.94 -13.98 -1.40
CA TRP A 34 -2.35 -13.65 -1.43
C TRP A 34 -3.15 -14.42 -0.38
N ASP A 35 -2.88 -15.71 -0.23
CA ASP A 35 -3.58 -16.58 0.73
C ASP A 35 -3.37 -16.08 2.17
N GLU A 36 -2.15 -15.63 2.50
CA GLU A 36 -1.82 -15.06 3.82
C GLU A 36 -2.50 -13.69 4.01
N ILE A 37 -2.57 -12.87 2.96
CA ILE A 37 -3.24 -11.56 3.01
C ILE A 37 -4.74 -11.77 3.24
N GLU A 38 -5.37 -12.68 2.53
CA GLU A 38 -6.78 -12.97 2.65
C GLU A 38 -7.13 -13.61 4.01
N ALA A 39 -6.29 -14.51 4.51
CA ALA A 39 -6.46 -15.14 5.81
C ALA A 39 -6.17 -14.22 7.01
N SER A 40 -5.68 -13.01 6.77
CA SER A 40 -5.29 -12.10 7.84
C SER A 40 -6.50 -11.63 8.66
N ASN A 41 -6.32 -11.52 9.97
CA ASN A 41 -7.37 -11.07 10.88
C ASN A 41 -7.33 -9.56 11.18
N ARG A 42 -6.29 -8.86 10.75
CA ARG A 42 -6.11 -7.41 10.91
C ARG A 42 -5.09 -6.85 9.93
N ILE A 43 -5.27 -5.61 9.58
CA ILE A 43 -4.37 -4.87 8.68
C ILE A 43 -3.86 -3.62 9.40
N TYR A 44 -2.56 -3.38 9.40
CA TYR A 44 -1.96 -2.08 9.73
C TYR A 44 -1.53 -1.39 8.45
N ILE A 45 -1.87 -0.12 8.30
CA ILE A 45 -1.32 0.74 7.25
C ILE A 45 -0.39 1.74 7.92
N THR A 46 0.86 1.78 7.51
CA THR A 46 1.87 2.67 8.08
C THR A 46 2.51 3.53 6.99
N ALA A 47 2.62 4.83 7.26
CA ALA A 47 3.14 5.80 6.30
C ALA A 47 3.48 7.14 6.97
N CYS A 48 4.08 8.05 6.20
CA CYS A 48 4.32 9.43 6.59
C CYS A 48 3.63 10.41 5.64
N GLY A 49 3.30 11.60 6.12
CA GLY A 49 2.77 12.71 5.31
C GLY A 49 1.49 12.38 4.55
N THR A 50 1.42 12.75 3.28
CA THR A 50 0.24 12.51 2.43
C THR A 50 -0.05 11.03 2.18
N SER A 51 0.95 10.16 2.22
CA SER A 51 0.78 8.71 2.14
C SER A 51 -0.02 8.16 3.33
N TRP A 52 0.13 8.75 4.52
CA TRP A 52 -0.69 8.40 5.68
C TRP A 52 -2.16 8.76 5.44
N HIS A 53 -2.45 9.91 4.81
CA HIS A 53 -3.82 10.29 4.42
C HIS A 53 -4.41 9.33 3.37
N ALA A 54 -3.60 8.82 2.44
CA ALA A 54 -4.03 7.75 1.53
C ALA A 54 -4.40 6.48 2.30
N GLY A 55 -3.64 6.14 3.33
CA GLY A 55 -3.94 5.04 4.25
C GLY A 55 -5.28 5.19 4.96
N LEU A 56 -5.66 6.41 5.39
CA LEU A 56 -6.97 6.66 6.00
C LEU A 56 -8.13 6.37 5.03
N ILE A 57 -7.97 6.73 3.75
CA ILE A 57 -8.96 6.40 2.72
C ILE A 57 -8.98 4.89 2.48
N GLY A 58 -7.80 4.26 2.41
CA GLY A 58 -7.67 2.80 2.30
C GLY A 58 -8.37 2.06 3.43
N LYS A 59 -8.20 2.52 4.68
CA LYS A 59 -8.93 1.99 5.83
C LYS A 59 -10.43 1.97 5.61
N LEU A 60 -11.02 3.12 5.24
CA LEU A 60 -12.48 3.23 5.02
C LEU A 60 -12.96 2.26 3.94
N LEU A 61 -12.18 2.10 2.88
CA LEU A 61 -12.51 1.19 1.79
C LEU A 61 -12.40 -0.28 2.24
N ILE A 62 -11.27 -0.67 2.83
CA ILE A 62 -11.01 -2.05 3.25
C ILE A 62 -12.04 -2.49 4.29
N GLU A 63 -12.24 -1.73 5.37
CA GLU A 63 -13.22 -2.07 6.41
C GLU A 63 -14.64 -2.21 5.86
N LYS A 64 -15.00 -1.38 4.88
CA LYS A 64 -16.35 -1.42 4.27
C LYS A 64 -16.61 -2.68 3.44
N PHE A 65 -15.58 -3.20 2.75
CA PHE A 65 -15.78 -4.25 1.76
C PHE A 65 -15.21 -5.62 2.18
N SER A 66 -14.17 -5.68 3.03
CA SER A 66 -13.58 -6.94 3.49
C SER A 66 -13.99 -7.33 4.92
N ASN A 67 -14.63 -6.43 5.66
CA ASN A 67 -14.96 -6.62 7.09
C ASN A 67 -13.73 -6.92 7.98
N THR A 68 -12.52 -6.60 7.50
CA THR A 68 -11.27 -6.78 8.22
C THR A 68 -10.90 -5.48 8.94
N PRO A 69 -10.60 -5.48 10.25
CA PRO A 69 -10.23 -4.27 10.99
C PRO A 69 -8.91 -3.69 10.48
N VAL A 70 -8.88 -2.39 10.25
CA VAL A 70 -7.72 -1.67 9.75
C VAL A 70 -7.28 -0.57 10.71
N PHE A 71 -6.00 -0.56 11.05
CA PHE A 71 -5.36 0.46 11.88
C PHE A 71 -4.43 1.28 11.01
N VAL A 72 -4.51 2.61 11.10
CA VAL A 72 -3.63 3.51 10.32
C VAL A 72 -2.78 4.31 11.28
N GLU A 73 -1.48 4.09 11.25
CA GLU A 73 -0.52 4.73 12.14
C GLU A 73 0.54 5.51 11.36
N TYR A 74 1.00 6.61 11.92
CA TYR A 74 2.22 7.23 11.43
C TYR A 74 3.39 6.27 11.59
N ALA A 75 4.25 6.17 10.58
CA ALA A 75 5.39 5.26 10.63
C ALA A 75 6.36 5.58 11.79
N SER A 76 6.49 6.87 12.13
CA SER A 76 7.24 7.31 13.32
C SER A 76 6.65 6.77 14.62
N GLU A 77 5.34 6.70 14.75
CA GLU A 77 4.67 6.16 15.95
C GLU A 77 4.67 4.62 15.94
N PHE A 78 4.31 4.00 14.83
CA PHE A 78 4.30 2.56 14.65
C PHE A 78 5.64 1.93 15.05
N ARG A 79 6.73 2.58 14.71
CA ARG A 79 8.10 2.17 15.03
C ARG A 79 8.33 1.99 16.54
N TYR A 80 7.77 2.87 17.38
CA TYR A 80 8.04 2.90 18.82
C TYR A 80 6.88 2.37 19.67
N ASN A 81 5.65 2.42 19.18
CA ASN A 81 4.48 1.96 19.90
C ASN A 81 4.50 0.45 20.12
N HIS A 82 3.86 0.00 21.19
CA HIS A 82 3.55 -1.40 21.38
C HIS A 82 2.34 -1.77 20.50
N THR A 83 2.61 -2.25 19.30
CA THR A 83 1.58 -2.71 18.37
C THR A 83 1.34 -4.21 18.53
N LEU A 84 0.08 -4.63 18.43
CA LEU A 84 -0.29 -6.04 18.47
C LEU A 84 -0.13 -6.63 17.05
N ILE A 85 1.09 -7.06 16.75
CA ILE A 85 1.48 -7.64 15.45
C ILE A 85 1.86 -9.11 15.67
N ASP A 86 1.42 -9.96 14.77
CA ASP A 86 1.72 -11.40 14.74
C ASP A 86 1.66 -11.91 13.29
N SER A 87 1.83 -13.23 13.11
CA SER A 87 1.78 -13.88 11.78
C SER A 87 0.40 -13.84 11.09
N GLN A 88 -0.64 -13.38 11.77
CA GLN A 88 -1.98 -13.17 11.18
C GLN A 88 -2.25 -11.70 10.87
N THR A 89 -1.21 -10.88 10.87
CA THR A 89 -1.27 -9.45 10.62
C THR A 89 -0.65 -9.13 9.27
N VAL A 90 -1.33 -8.29 8.48
CA VAL A 90 -0.73 -7.67 7.29
C VAL A 90 -0.33 -6.23 7.63
N VAL A 91 0.88 -5.83 7.27
CA VAL A 91 1.38 -4.46 7.42
C VAL A 91 1.62 -3.85 6.05
N ILE A 92 0.78 -2.90 5.65
CA ILE A 92 0.91 -2.17 4.40
C ILE A 92 1.75 -0.90 4.64
N ALA A 93 2.93 -0.86 4.05
CA ALA A 93 3.83 0.29 4.11
C ALA A 93 3.68 1.14 2.84
N ILE A 94 3.25 2.40 2.98
CA ILE A 94 3.05 3.30 1.84
C ILE A 94 4.12 4.37 1.84
N SER A 95 4.89 4.46 0.75
CA SER A 95 5.92 5.48 0.58
C SER A 95 6.09 5.87 -0.89
N GLN A 96 6.04 7.18 -1.19
CA GLN A 96 6.30 7.66 -2.54
C GLN A 96 7.75 7.36 -2.98
N SER A 97 8.74 7.73 -2.19
CA SER A 97 10.16 7.48 -2.49
C SER A 97 10.59 6.03 -2.20
N GLY A 98 9.93 5.37 -1.23
CA GLY A 98 10.36 4.09 -0.69
C GLY A 98 11.65 4.16 0.14
N GLU A 99 12.11 5.39 0.49
CA GLU A 99 13.36 5.63 1.25
C GLU A 99 13.10 6.35 2.58
N THR A 100 11.84 6.45 3.02
CA THR A 100 11.49 7.10 4.28
C THR A 100 11.97 6.25 5.46
N ALA A 101 12.89 6.76 6.26
CA ALA A 101 13.55 6.01 7.32
C ALA A 101 12.56 5.41 8.34
N ASP A 102 11.55 6.16 8.76
CA ASP A 102 10.53 5.67 9.69
C ASP A 102 9.67 4.56 9.08
N THR A 103 9.31 4.69 7.79
CA THR A 103 8.56 3.64 7.08
C THR A 103 9.39 2.37 6.95
N LEU A 104 10.68 2.49 6.64
CA LEU A 104 11.58 1.35 6.57
C LEU A 104 11.72 0.65 7.93
N ALA A 105 11.90 1.42 9.01
CA ALA A 105 11.98 0.87 10.36
C ALA A 105 10.66 0.20 10.80
N ALA A 106 9.51 0.73 10.34
CA ALA A 106 8.21 0.11 10.59
C ALA A 106 8.09 -1.26 9.88
N VAL A 107 8.58 -1.37 8.64
CA VAL A 107 8.63 -2.64 7.89
C VAL A 107 9.53 -3.65 8.60
N GLN A 108 10.74 -3.25 8.98
CA GLN A 108 11.67 -4.11 9.70
C GLN A 108 11.06 -4.65 11.01
N LYS A 109 10.42 -3.76 11.78
CA LYS A 109 9.69 -4.18 12.97
C LYS A 109 8.59 -5.21 12.65
N ALA A 110 7.79 -4.98 11.62
CA ALA A 110 6.72 -5.91 11.22
C ALA A 110 7.28 -7.29 10.85
N ASN A 111 8.38 -7.32 10.10
CA ASN A 111 9.10 -8.55 9.74
C ASN A 111 9.61 -9.29 10.97
N ASP A 112 10.17 -8.58 11.97
CA ASP A 112 10.65 -9.19 13.23
C ASP A 112 9.53 -9.87 14.03
N TYR A 113 8.29 -9.42 13.88
CA TYR A 113 7.11 -10.03 14.51
C TYR A 113 6.41 -11.08 13.63
N GLY A 114 6.92 -11.35 12.43
CA GLY A 114 6.41 -12.37 11.51
C GLY A 114 5.11 -11.96 10.78
N ALA A 115 4.79 -10.68 10.73
CA ALA A 115 3.67 -10.19 9.92
C ALA A 115 4.00 -10.23 8.43
N VAL A 116 3.01 -10.43 7.58
CA VAL A 116 3.17 -10.24 6.14
C VAL A 116 3.29 -8.75 5.82
N THR A 117 4.37 -8.37 5.16
CA THR A 117 4.63 -6.98 4.81
C THR A 117 4.38 -6.70 3.33
N MET A 118 3.58 -5.66 3.05
CA MET A 118 3.24 -5.23 1.70
C MET A 118 3.69 -3.80 1.45
N GLY A 119 4.49 -3.58 0.41
CA GLY A 119 4.96 -2.26 0.00
C GLY A 119 4.09 -1.62 -1.09
N ILE A 120 3.63 -0.38 -0.90
CA ILE A 120 3.07 0.46 -1.97
C ILE A 120 4.05 1.61 -2.21
N CYS A 121 4.90 1.47 -3.21
CA CYS A 121 5.98 2.41 -3.51
C CYS A 121 5.87 2.94 -4.94
N ASN A 122 6.50 4.10 -5.22
CA ASN A 122 6.59 4.59 -6.60
C ASN A 122 7.92 4.24 -7.26
N VAL A 123 9.00 4.15 -6.49
CA VAL A 123 10.35 3.93 -7.01
C VAL A 123 10.68 2.43 -6.97
N PRO A 124 10.85 1.77 -8.15
CA PRO A 124 11.30 0.38 -8.20
C PRO A 124 12.68 0.19 -7.56
N GLY A 125 12.83 -0.89 -6.77
CA GLY A 125 14.08 -1.21 -6.11
C GLY A 125 14.42 -0.30 -4.92
N SER A 126 13.49 0.51 -4.44
CA SER A 126 13.65 1.28 -3.21
C SER A 126 13.79 0.39 -1.98
N SER A 127 14.32 0.94 -0.89
CA SER A 127 14.59 0.19 0.34
C SER A 127 13.32 -0.45 0.91
N VAL A 128 12.22 0.29 1.02
CA VAL A 128 10.93 -0.28 1.45
C VAL A 128 10.47 -1.39 0.51
N GLY A 129 10.60 -1.20 -0.82
CA GLY A 129 10.19 -2.21 -1.80
C GLY A 129 11.06 -3.48 -1.82
N ARG A 130 12.27 -3.44 -1.24
CA ARG A 130 13.14 -4.63 -1.08
C ARG A 130 12.95 -5.35 0.24
N GLU A 131 12.57 -4.62 1.28
CA GLU A 131 12.40 -5.14 2.63
C GLU A 131 11.00 -5.71 2.88
N THR A 132 10.02 -5.42 2.02
CA THR A 132 8.67 -5.98 2.11
C THR A 132 8.58 -7.31 1.36
N ASP A 133 7.79 -8.25 1.88
CA ASP A 133 7.57 -9.58 1.30
C ASP A 133 6.94 -9.50 -0.08
N CYS A 134 5.98 -8.60 -0.26
CA CYS A 134 5.28 -8.38 -1.51
C CYS A 134 5.01 -6.89 -1.73
N GLY A 135 4.51 -6.50 -2.91
CA GLY A 135 4.17 -5.09 -3.11
C GLY A 135 3.81 -4.68 -4.52
N ILE A 136 3.42 -3.42 -4.63
CA ILE A 136 2.94 -2.82 -5.87
C ILE A 136 3.60 -1.46 -6.07
N TYR A 137 4.13 -1.24 -7.27
CA TYR A 137 4.63 0.08 -7.68
C TYR A 137 3.53 0.91 -8.33
N THR A 138 3.36 2.16 -7.88
CA THR A 138 2.28 3.06 -8.35
C THR A 138 2.48 3.53 -9.79
N ARG A 139 3.72 3.57 -10.29
CA ARG A 139 4.07 4.04 -11.64
C ARG A 139 3.61 5.48 -11.92
N CYS A 140 3.57 6.33 -10.90
CA CYS A 140 3.11 7.72 -11.04
C CYS A 140 4.19 8.67 -11.60
N GLY A 141 5.37 8.16 -11.96
CA GLY A 141 6.49 8.98 -12.41
C GLY A 141 7.12 9.78 -11.28
N HIS A 142 8.08 10.64 -11.63
CA HIS A 142 8.78 11.45 -10.65
C HIS A 142 7.90 12.59 -10.12
N GLU A 143 7.85 12.77 -8.81
CA GLU A 143 7.14 13.85 -8.11
C GLU A 143 8.13 14.64 -7.26
N VAL A 144 8.18 15.96 -7.45
CA VAL A 144 9.09 16.89 -6.76
C VAL A 144 8.38 17.63 -5.62
N GLY A 145 7.07 17.80 -5.74
CA GLY A 145 6.27 18.50 -4.75
C GLY A 145 6.29 17.77 -3.40
N VAL A 146 6.70 18.47 -2.33
CA VAL A 146 6.72 17.90 -0.97
C VAL A 146 5.31 17.50 -0.52
N ALA A 147 4.32 18.36 -0.76
CA ALA A 147 2.92 17.99 -0.61
C ALA A 147 2.52 17.19 -1.87
N SER A 148 2.42 15.88 -1.71
CA SER A 148 2.13 14.95 -2.79
C SER A 148 0.72 15.16 -3.35
N THR A 149 0.58 15.04 -4.66
CA THR A 149 -0.70 15.12 -5.38
C THR A 149 -0.92 13.87 -6.23
N LYS A 150 -0.15 13.69 -7.29
CA LYS A 150 -0.30 12.54 -8.20
C LYS A 150 0.08 11.21 -7.57
N ALA A 151 1.08 11.16 -6.69
CA ALA A 151 1.41 9.94 -5.98
C ALA A 151 0.32 9.57 -4.96
N PHE A 152 -0.28 10.55 -4.29
CA PHE A 152 -1.41 10.34 -3.39
C PHE A 152 -2.60 9.67 -4.09
N THR A 153 -3.04 10.19 -5.24
CA THR A 153 -4.15 9.60 -5.99
C THR A 153 -3.80 8.22 -6.56
N ALA A 154 -2.55 7.99 -6.96
CA ALA A 154 -2.08 6.68 -7.38
C ALA A 154 -2.07 5.66 -6.24
N GLN A 155 -1.67 6.06 -5.02
CA GLN A 155 -1.72 5.20 -3.83
C GLN A 155 -3.14 4.78 -3.47
N ILE A 156 -4.10 5.71 -3.52
CA ILE A 156 -5.52 5.41 -3.31
C ILE A 156 -6.03 4.42 -4.37
N SER A 157 -5.64 4.62 -5.64
CA SER A 157 -6.03 3.71 -6.72
C SER A 157 -5.52 2.28 -6.47
N ILE A 158 -4.27 2.11 -6.00
CA ILE A 158 -3.73 0.80 -5.65
C ILE A 158 -4.50 0.18 -4.48
N LEU A 159 -4.77 0.93 -3.41
CA LEU A 159 -5.54 0.44 -2.26
C LEU A 159 -6.94 -0.02 -2.68
N TYR A 160 -7.56 0.68 -3.63
CA TYR A 160 -8.83 0.26 -4.21
C TYR A 160 -8.71 -1.01 -5.07
N PHE A 161 -7.63 -1.16 -5.84
CA PHE A 161 -7.40 -2.39 -6.63
C PHE A 161 -7.16 -3.62 -5.75
N CYS A 162 -6.53 -3.46 -4.59
CA CYS A 162 -6.40 -4.56 -3.64
C CYS A 162 -7.77 -5.12 -3.23
N LEU A 163 -8.78 -4.27 -3.08
CA LEU A 163 -10.14 -4.71 -2.77
C LEU A 163 -10.81 -5.45 -3.94
N LEU A 164 -10.65 -4.94 -5.14
CA LEU A 164 -11.21 -5.60 -6.34
C LEU A 164 -10.54 -6.95 -6.60
N TYR A 165 -9.26 -7.08 -6.26
CA TYR A 165 -8.53 -8.33 -6.37
C TYR A 165 -9.10 -9.40 -5.44
N THR A 166 -9.58 -9.03 -4.23
CA THR A 166 -10.23 -9.95 -3.29
C THR A 166 -11.58 -10.48 -3.79
N SER A 167 -12.36 -9.66 -4.48
CA SER A 167 -13.69 -10.04 -4.96
C SER A 167 -13.60 -11.01 -6.14
N ASP A 168 -12.56 -10.92 -6.95
CA ASP A 168 -12.39 -11.76 -8.13
C ASP A 168 -11.85 -13.16 -7.80
N ALA A 169 -11.06 -13.27 -6.70
CA ALA A 169 -10.53 -14.55 -6.23
C ALA A 169 -11.59 -15.44 -5.52
N ALA A 170 -12.73 -14.85 -5.14
CA ALA A 170 -13.82 -15.59 -4.48
C ALA A 170 -14.75 -16.31 -5.47
N ASP A 171 -14.64 -16.04 -6.78
CA ASP A 171 -15.51 -16.58 -7.83
C ASP A 171 -14.82 -17.66 -8.71
N GLU A 172 -13.54 -18.03 -8.40
CA GLU A 172 -12.81 -19.16 -9.00
C GLU A 172 -12.76 -20.37 -8.04
#